data_68e751c956553cc5b38003f448579c07
#
_entry.id   68e751c956553cc5b38003f448579c07
#
_cell.length_a   1.000
_cell.length_b   1.000
_cell.length_c   1.000
_cell.angle_alpha   90.00
_cell.angle_beta   90.00
_cell.angle_gamma   90.00
#
_symmetry.space_group_name_H-M   'P 1'
#
loop_
_entity.id
_entity.type
_entity.pdbx_description
1 polymer ?
#
loop_
_entity_poly.entity_id
_entity_poly.type
_entity_poly.pdbx_seq_one_letter_code
_entity_poly.pdbx_strand_id
1 'polypeptide(L)'
;MSDYLLLLVGTALVNNVVLVKFLGLCPFMGVSKKMDSALGMGMATTFVLTFASAASWMLERWLLQPLGIEYLRILAFILVIASTVQFTEIVIRKTSPGLYQVLGIYLPLITTNCAVLGVALLNVQEKHAFVQSLMYGFGSALGFTLVLLLFAGLRERLALAQTPVAFAGAPIGFVVAGLLSLAFMGFAGLV
;
A
#
# COMPACT_ATOMS: atom_id res chain seq x y z
N MET A 1 -12.00 -21.21 7.35
CA MET A 1 -11.63 -20.04 8.20
C MET A 1 -10.13 -19.95 8.40
N SER A 2 -9.42 -21.06 8.56
CA SER A 2 -7.95 -21.11 8.61
C SER A 2 -7.29 -20.50 7.37
N ASP A 3 -7.82 -20.79 6.17
CA ASP A 3 -7.22 -20.35 4.90
C ASP A 3 -7.23 -18.82 4.71
N TYR A 4 -8.29 -18.17 5.15
CA TYR A 4 -8.38 -16.69 5.09
C TYR A 4 -7.46 -16.00 6.08
N LEU A 5 -7.28 -16.58 7.27
CA LEU A 5 -6.34 -16.06 8.27
C LEU A 5 -4.90 -16.25 7.78
N LEU A 6 -4.61 -17.40 7.21
CA LEU A 6 -3.30 -17.73 6.63
C LEU A 6 -2.98 -16.82 5.44
N LEU A 7 -3.98 -16.54 4.58
CA LEU A 7 -3.87 -15.58 3.48
C LEU A 7 -3.58 -14.17 4.01
N LEU A 8 -4.26 -13.73 5.07
CA LEU A 8 -4.08 -12.40 5.66
C LEU A 8 -2.69 -12.25 6.28
N VAL A 9 -2.24 -13.24 7.07
CA VAL A 9 -0.90 -13.24 7.68
C VAL A 9 0.17 -13.36 6.60
N GLY A 10 -0.04 -14.23 5.62
CA GLY A 10 0.87 -14.42 4.49
C GLY A 10 1.07 -13.13 3.68
N THR A 11 0.00 -12.39 3.39
CA THR A 11 0.08 -11.13 2.63
C THR A 11 0.65 -9.97 3.45
N ALA A 12 0.41 -9.95 4.75
CA ALA A 12 0.90 -8.89 5.61
C ALA A 12 2.40 -9.03 5.93
N LEU A 13 2.87 -10.24 6.20
CA LEU A 13 4.23 -10.51 6.66
C LEU A 13 5.13 -11.12 5.59
N VAL A 14 4.70 -12.23 4.97
CA VAL A 14 5.56 -13.02 4.07
C VAL A 14 5.63 -12.40 2.67
N ASN A 15 4.47 -12.18 2.06
CA ASN A 15 4.35 -11.58 0.73
C ASN A 15 4.01 -10.09 0.83
N ASN A 16 4.74 -9.37 1.69
CA ASN A 16 4.53 -7.94 1.84
C ASN A 16 4.82 -7.19 0.53
N VAL A 17 3.81 -6.52 0.01
CA VAL A 17 3.86 -5.84 -1.30
C VAL A 17 4.97 -4.79 -1.35
N VAL A 18 5.29 -4.13 -0.24
CA VAL A 18 6.34 -3.11 -0.16
C VAL A 18 7.72 -3.74 -0.19
N LEU A 19 7.96 -4.77 0.62
CA LEU A 19 9.30 -5.33 0.83
C LEU A 19 9.69 -6.37 -0.23
N VAL A 20 8.71 -7.16 -0.72
CA VAL A 20 8.96 -8.22 -1.71
C VAL A 20 8.84 -7.70 -3.13
N LYS A 21 7.85 -6.85 -3.40
CA LYS A 21 7.57 -6.32 -4.74
C LYS A 21 8.11 -4.90 -4.95
N PHE A 22 8.62 -4.25 -3.91
CA PHE A 22 9.07 -2.84 -3.92
C PHE A 22 8.01 -1.85 -4.42
N LEU A 23 6.72 -2.18 -4.21
CA LEU A 23 5.61 -1.34 -4.61
C LEU A 23 5.24 -0.36 -3.47
N GLY A 24 4.93 0.88 -3.83
CA GLY A 24 4.56 1.91 -2.86
C GLY A 24 5.73 2.62 -2.19
N LEU A 25 6.92 2.61 -2.78
CA LEU A 25 8.09 3.32 -2.24
C LEU A 25 7.93 4.85 -2.24
N CYS A 26 7.13 5.41 -3.16
CA CYS A 26 6.92 6.86 -3.23
C CYS A 26 6.32 7.43 -1.94
N PRO A 27 5.15 6.95 -1.45
CA PRO A 27 4.63 7.37 -0.16
C PRO A 27 5.51 6.90 1.01
N PHE A 28 6.14 5.74 0.89
CA PHE A 28 7.03 5.17 1.88
C PHE A 28 8.21 6.11 2.21
N MET A 29 8.87 6.66 1.20
CA MET A 29 9.96 7.60 1.39
C MET A 29 9.50 9.02 1.76
N GLY A 30 8.34 9.44 1.24
CA GLY A 30 7.81 10.80 1.42
C GLY A 30 7.25 11.05 2.81
N VAL A 31 6.47 10.12 3.34
CA VAL A 31 5.65 10.30 4.55
C VAL A 31 6.32 9.77 5.82
N SER A 32 7.34 8.93 5.70
CA SER A 32 8.01 8.27 6.84
C SER A 32 8.90 9.18 7.70
N LYS A 33 8.88 10.50 7.49
CA LYS A 33 9.66 11.46 8.29
C LYS A 33 9.06 11.72 9.68
N LYS A 34 7.74 11.55 9.85
CA LYS A 34 7.01 11.76 11.09
C LYS A 34 6.06 10.59 11.33
N MET A 35 6.05 10.08 12.56
CA MET A 35 5.21 8.94 12.95
C MET A 35 3.71 9.22 12.76
N ASP A 36 3.25 10.42 13.14
CA ASP A 36 1.83 10.81 13.02
C ASP A 36 1.37 10.83 11.55
N SER A 37 2.23 11.32 10.65
CA SER A 37 1.95 11.33 9.21
C SER A 37 1.94 9.91 8.64
N ALA A 38 2.84 9.05 9.09
CA ALA A 38 2.89 7.64 8.70
C ALA A 38 1.64 6.87 9.13
N LEU A 39 1.16 7.11 10.35
CA LEU A 39 -0.04 6.48 10.87
C LEU A 39 -1.30 6.92 10.10
N GLY A 40 -1.44 8.23 9.87
CA GLY A 40 -2.54 8.77 9.09
C GLY A 40 -2.54 8.24 7.64
N MET A 41 -1.37 8.18 7.01
CA MET A 41 -1.20 7.62 5.67
C MET A 41 -1.52 6.13 5.63
N GLY A 42 -1.10 5.37 6.65
CA GLY A 42 -1.40 3.95 6.78
C GLY A 42 -2.90 3.67 6.84
N MET A 43 -3.64 4.42 7.66
CA MET A 43 -5.11 4.29 7.76
C MET A 43 -5.80 4.64 6.44
N ALA A 44 -5.42 5.76 5.81
CA ALA A 44 -5.99 6.17 4.53
C ALA A 44 -5.70 5.14 3.43
N THR A 45 -4.46 4.65 3.36
CA THR A 45 -4.08 3.61 2.39
C THR A 45 -4.82 2.30 2.64
N THR A 46 -5.06 1.92 3.90
CA THR A 46 -5.84 0.73 4.24
C THR A 46 -7.26 0.81 3.71
N PHE A 47 -7.92 1.94 3.90
CA PHE A 47 -9.25 2.17 3.38
C PHE A 47 -9.27 2.12 1.84
N VAL A 48 -8.39 2.89 1.20
CA VAL A 48 -8.31 2.98 -0.27
C VAL A 48 -7.99 1.63 -0.89
N LEU A 49 -7.03 0.89 -0.34
CA LEU A 49 -6.57 -0.39 -0.89
C LEU A 49 -7.66 -1.47 -0.81
N THR A 50 -8.38 -1.53 0.31
CA THR A 50 -9.49 -2.46 0.50
C THR A 50 -10.64 -2.14 -0.47
N PHE A 51 -11.01 -0.86 -0.58
CA PHE A 51 -12.09 -0.44 -1.45
C PHE A 51 -11.72 -0.56 -2.94
N ALA A 52 -10.48 -0.21 -3.30
CA ALA A 52 -9.98 -0.36 -4.66
C ALA A 52 -9.91 -1.84 -5.10
N SER A 53 -9.56 -2.76 -4.20
CA SER A 53 -9.57 -4.20 -4.47
C SER A 53 -10.97 -4.72 -4.77
N ALA A 54 -11.98 -4.27 -4.02
CA ALA A 54 -13.37 -4.63 -4.29
C ALA A 54 -13.87 -4.03 -5.62
N ALA A 55 -13.60 -2.75 -5.86
CA ALA A 55 -14.03 -2.05 -7.07
C ALA A 55 -13.36 -2.60 -8.33
N SER A 56 -12.05 -2.89 -8.28
CA SER A 56 -11.31 -3.48 -9.41
C SER A 56 -11.78 -4.90 -9.73
N TRP A 57 -12.12 -5.71 -8.71
CA TRP A 57 -12.70 -7.02 -8.92
C TRP A 57 -14.07 -6.95 -9.62
N MET A 58 -14.95 -6.05 -9.17
CA MET A 58 -16.25 -5.84 -9.79
C MET A 58 -16.12 -5.37 -11.24
N LEU A 59 -15.21 -4.43 -11.49
CA LEU A 59 -14.94 -3.91 -12.84
C LEU A 59 -14.42 -5.02 -13.76
N GLU A 60 -13.48 -5.82 -13.30
CA GLU A 60 -12.93 -6.93 -14.08
C GLU A 60 -14.02 -7.94 -14.44
N ARG A 61 -14.81 -8.37 -13.44
CA ARG A 61 -15.81 -9.44 -13.62
C ARG A 61 -17.02 -9.01 -14.44
N TRP A 62 -17.48 -7.77 -14.29
CA TRP A 62 -18.72 -7.31 -14.91
C TRP A 62 -18.52 -6.51 -16.19
N LEU A 63 -17.37 -5.88 -16.36
CA LEU A 63 -17.13 -5.01 -17.51
C LEU A 63 -16.05 -5.55 -18.44
N LEU A 64 -14.86 -5.86 -17.94
CA LEU A 64 -13.73 -6.21 -18.79
C LEU A 64 -13.86 -7.61 -19.41
N GLN A 65 -14.24 -8.60 -18.61
CA GLN A 65 -14.41 -9.97 -19.10
C GLN A 65 -15.50 -10.12 -20.13
N PRO A 66 -16.75 -9.61 -19.94
CA PRO A 66 -17.82 -9.79 -20.93
C PRO A 66 -17.62 -8.98 -22.22
N LEU A 67 -16.88 -7.85 -22.14
CA LEU A 67 -16.58 -7.03 -23.33
C LEU A 67 -15.31 -7.47 -24.08
N GLY A 68 -14.49 -8.36 -23.49
CA GLY A 68 -13.24 -8.81 -24.12
C GLY A 68 -12.16 -7.74 -24.24
N ILE A 69 -12.23 -6.66 -23.41
CA ILE A 69 -11.31 -5.51 -23.46
C ILE A 69 -10.21 -5.62 -22.39
N GLU A 70 -9.66 -6.82 -22.24
CA GLU A 70 -8.64 -7.07 -21.21
C GLU A 70 -7.35 -6.26 -21.39
N TYR A 71 -7.05 -5.83 -22.62
CA TYR A 71 -5.87 -4.99 -22.91
C TYR A 71 -5.98 -3.57 -22.30
N LEU A 72 -7.19 -3.08 -22.02
CA LEU A 72 -7.42 -1.79 -21.36
C LEU A 72 -7.48 -1.90 -19.82
N ARG A 73 -7.21 -3.07 -19.25
CA ARG A 73 -7.30 -3.34 -17.81
C ARG A 73 -6.56 -2.32 -16.96
N ILE A 74 -5.32 -2.00 -17.33
CA ILE A 74 -4.50 -1.05 -16.56
C ILE A 74 -5.13 0.35 -16.56
N LEU A 75 -5.61 0.84 -17.69
CA LEU A 75 -6.26 2.15 -17.79
C LEU A 75 -7.55 2.19 -16.98
N ALA A 76 -8.36 1.14 -17.08
CA ALA A 76 -9.61 1.01 -16.34
C ALA A 76 -9.38 0.99 -14.83
N PHE A 77 -8.37 0.27 -14.36
CA PHE A 77 -8.02 0.21 -12.94
C PHE A 77 -7.49 1.56 -12.43
N ILE A 78 -6.65 2.25 -13.18
CA ILE A 78 -6.18 3.59 -12.79
C ILE A 78 -7.36 4.56 -12.64
N LEU A 79 -8.34 4.51 -13.56
CA LEU A 79 -9.51 5.37 -13.50
C LEU A 79 -10.38 5.07 -12.27
N VAL A 80 -10.62 3.80 -11.96
CA VAL A 80 -11.36 3.37 -10.77
C VAL A 80 -10.62 3.76 -9.49
N ILE A 81 -9.31 3.55 -9.43
CA ILE A 81 -8.49 3.93 -8.28
C ILE A 81 -8.54 5.44 -8.07
N ALA A 82 -8.39 6.24 -9.12
CA ALA A 82 -8.47 7.69 -9.05
C ALA A 82 -9.83 8.16 -8.52
N SER A 83 -10.92 7.59 -9.01
CA SER A 83 -12.28 7.89 -8.55
C SER A 83 -12.48 7.52 -7.08
N THR A 84 -11.96 6.37 -6.66
CA THR A 84 -12.02 5.88 -5.27
C THR A 84 -11.25 6.81 -4.33
N VAL A 85 -10.07 7.26 -4.74
CA VAL A 85 -9.26 8.17 -3.92
C VAL A 85 -9.91 9.54 -3.80
N GLN A 86 -10.47 10.08 -4.88
CA GLN A 86 -11.22 11.34 -4.82
C GLN A 86 -12.44 11.24 -3.92
N PHE A 87 -13.17 10.14 -3.98
CA PHE A 87 -14.26 9.87 -3.05
C PHE A 87 -13.78 9.85 -1.60
N THR A 88 -12.68 9.16 -1.33
CA THR A 88 -12.04 9.09 0.00
C THR A 88 -11.62 10.47 0.48
N GLU A 89 -11.07 11.30 -0.40
CA GLU A 89 -10.68 12.68 -0.10
C GLU A 89 -11.87 13.52 0.36
N ILE A 90 -12.99 13.44 -0.36
CA ILE A 90 -14.21 14.15 0.00
C ILE A 90 -14.74 13.71 1.37
N VAL A 91 -14.69 12.39 1.65
CA VAL A 91 -15.12 11.82 2.94
C VAL A 91 -14.23 12.32 4.07
N ILE A 92 -12.91 12.23 3.92
CA ILE A 92 -11.94 12.67 4.95
C ILE A 92 -12.08 14.18 5.21
N ARG A 93 -12.22 14.98 4.15
CA ARG A 93 -12.41 16.43 4.27
C ARG A 93 -13.63 16.81 5.07
N LYS A 94 -14.73 16.03 4.96
CA LYS A 94 -15.97 16.29 5.72
C LYS A 94 -15.92 15.75 7.14
N THR A 95 -15.28 14.58 7.35
CA THR A 95 -15.33 13.87 8.63
C THR A 95 -14.24 14.33 9.59
N SER A 96 -13.06 14.64 9.11
CA SER A 96 -11.90 15.00 9.95
C SER A 96 -11.04 16.07 9.27
N PRO A 97 -11.40 17.38 9.41
CA PRO A 97 -10.62 18.45 8.82
C PRO A 97 -9.19 18.56 9.36
N GLY A 98 -8.93 18.15 10.61
CA GLY A 98 -7.58 18.08 11.17
C GLY A 98 -6.71 16.99 10.50
N LEU A 99 -7.28 15.83 10.22
CA LEU A 99 -6.61 14.77 9.48
C LEU A 99 -6.36 15.17 8.01
N TYR A 100 -7.31 15.92 7.43
CA TYR A 100 -7.16 16.45 6.08
C TYR A 100 -6.00 17.45 5.96
N GLN A 101 -5.76 18.30 6.97
CA GLN A 101 -4.62 19.22 6.96
C GLN A 101 -3.27 18.49 6.97
N VAL A 102 -3.18 17.36 7.66
CA VAL A 102 -1.95 16.53 7.71
C VAL A 102 -1.79 15.70 6.44
N LEU A 103 -2.87 15.13 5.92
CA LEU A 103 -2.87 14.22 4.77
C LEU A 103 -3.06 14.92 3.43
N GLY A 104 -3.60 16.13 3.38
CA GLY A 104 -3.99 16.80 2.15
C GLY A 104 -2.87 16.95 1.12
N ILE A 105 -1.64 17.17 1.58
CA ILE A 105 -0.44 17.23 0.72
C ILE A 105 -0.07 15.84 0.17
N TYR A 106 -0.43 14.76 0.89
CA TYR A 106 -0.05 13.39 0.55
C TYR A 106 -1.14 12.61 -0.19
N LEU A 107 -2.36 13.15 -0.29
CA LEU A 107 -3.48 12.52 -1.01
C LEU A 107 -3.15 12.22 -2.49
N PRO A 108 -2.48 13.11 -3.24
CA PRO A 108 -2.03 12.77 -4.59
C PRO A 108 -1.07 11.58 -4.64
N LEU A 109 -0.26 11.39 -3.58
CA LEU A 109 0.64 10.23 -3.44
C LEU A 109 -0.12 8.91 -3.25
N ILE A 110 -1.34 8.95 -2.71
CA ILE A 110 -2.20 7.75 -2.62
C ILE A 110 -2.77 7.42 -4.00
N THR A 111 -3.19 8.42 -4.77
CA THR A 111 -3.76 8.24 -6.13
C THR A 111 -2.74 7.61 -7.08
N THR A 112 -1.49 8.06 -7.01
CA THR A 112 -0.39 7.55 -7.85
C THR A 112 0.37 6.39 -7.20
N ASN A 113 -0.18 5.79 -6.14
CA ASN A 113 0.49 4.72 -5.41
C ASN A 113 0.49 3.42 -6.22
N CYS A 114 1.67 3.01 -6.66
CA CYS A 114 1.86 1.78 -7.40
C CYS A 114 1.48 0.51 -6.61
N ALA A 115 1.44 0.57 -5.26
CA ALA A 115 0.97 -0.56 -4.46
C ALA A 115 -0.53 -0.82 -4.67
N VAL A 116 -1.35 0.23 -4.79
CA VAL A 116 -2.80 0.08 -5.02
C VAL A 116 -3.07 -0.59 -6.36
N LEU A 117 -2.41 -0.10 -7.42
CA LEU A 117 -2.52 -0.70 -8.75
C LEU A 117 -1.94 -2.12 -8.78
N GLY A 118 -0.80 -2.34 -8.12
CA GLY A 118 -0.15 -3.64 -8.07
C GLY A 118 -1.00 -4.71 -7.39
N VAL A 119 -1.63 -4.38 -6.26
CA VAL A 119 -2.56 -5.29 -5.55
C VAL A 119 -3.79 -5.61 -6.41
N ALA A 120 -4.35 -4.61 -7.11
CA ALA A 120 -5.47 -4.83 -8.01
C ALA A 120 -5.11 -5.80 -9.16
N LEU A 121 -3.92 -5.64 -9.76
CA LEU A 121 -3.43 -6.54 -10.80
C LEU A 121 -3.14 -7.95 -10.28
N LEU A 122 -2.53 -8.07 -9.10
CA LEU A 122 -2.25 -9.37 -8.47
C LEU A 122 -3.54 -10.14 -8.17
N ASN A 123 -4.58 -9.46 -7.70
CA ASN A 123 -5.90 -10.08 -7.46
C ASN A 123 -6.48 -10.73 -8.72
N VAL A 124 -6.27 -10.11 -9.89
CA VAL A 124 -6.74 -10.67 -11.16
C VAL A 124 -5.85 -11.82 -11.63
N GLN A 125 -4.53 -11.70 -11.47
CA GLN A 125 -3.57 -12.75 -11.85
C GLN A 125 -3.79 -14.03 -11.05
N GLU A 126 -4.02 -13.91 -9.75
CA GLU A 126 -4.29 -15.04 -8.84
C GLU A 126 -5.74 -15.55 -8.94
N LYS A 127 -6.59 -14.92 -9.76
CA LYS A 127 -8.01 -15.28 -9.96
C LYS A 127 -8.78 -15.38 -8.65
N HIS A 128 -8.51 -14.50 -7.71
CA HIS A 128 -9.17 -14.48 -6.41
C HIS A 128 -10.69 -14.31 -6.54
N ALA A 129 -11.45 -15.02 -5.68
CA ALA A 129 -12.87 -14.75 -5.50
C ALA A 129 -13.07 -13.39 -4.80
N PHE A 130 -14.27 -12.83 -4.86
CA PHE A 130 -14.56 -11.50 -4.29
C PHE A 130 -14.08 -11.34 -2.84
N VAL A 131 -14.41 -12.31 -1.99
CA VAL A 131 -14.01 -12.26 -0.56
C VAL A 131 -12.50 -12.40 -0.41
N GLN A 132 -11.86 -13.25 -1.20
CA GLN A 132 -10.40 -13.39 -1.20
C GLN A 132 -9.71 -12.11 -1.67
N SER A 133 -10.23 -11.45 -2.71
CA SER A 133 -9.71 -10.17 -3.20
C SER A 133 -9.81 -9.07 -2.13
N LEU A 134 -10.91 -9.02 -1.39
CA LEU A 134 -11.10 -8.09 -0.29
C LEU A 134 -10.10 -8.35 0.84
N MET A 135 -9.96 -9.61 1.25
CA MET A 135 -9.02 -10.03 2.29
C MET A 135 -7.56 -9.81 1.88
N TYR A 136 -7.23 -10.07 0.62
CA TYR A 136 -5.89 -9.80 0.08
C TYR A 136 -5.57 -8.31 0.07
N GLY A 137 -6.52 -7.46 -0.35
CA GLY A 137 -6.39 -6.00 -0.32
C GLY A 137 -6.20 -5.48 1.11
N PHE A 138 -7.01 -5.95 2.05
CA PHE A 138 -6.91 -5.57 3.46
C PHE A 138 -5.60 -6.06 4.11
N GLY A 139 -5.20 -7.31 3.88
CA GLY A 139 -3.94 -7.87 4.37
C GLY A 139 -2.72 -7.14 3.84
N SER A 140 -2.70 -6.84 2.53
CA SER A 140 -1.63 -6.05 1.90
C SER A 140 -1.55 -4.64 2.47
N ALA A 141 -2.68 -4.02 2.80
CA ALA A 141 -2.74 -2.69 3.39
C ALA A 141 -2.23 -2.67 4.84
N LEU A 142 -2.57 -3.70 5.63
CA LEU A 142 -2.01 -3.87 6.97
C LEU A 142 -0.50 -4.08 6.91
N GLY A 143 -0.02 -4.90 5.98
CA GLY A 143 1.40 -5.09 5.73
C GLY A 143 2.11 -3.80 5.33
N PHE A 144 1.51 -3.02 4.43
CA PHE A 144 2.01 -1.69 4.05
C PHE A 144 2.13 -0.77 5.26
N THR A 145 1.07 -0.68 6.06
CA THR A 145 1.03 0.19 7.25
C THR A 145 2.06 -0.22 8.29
N LEU A 146 2.19 -1.53 8.55
CA LEU A 146 3.18 -2.07 9.49
C LEU A 146 4.60 -1.69 9.08
N VAL A 147 4.95 -1.95 7.82
CA VAL A 147 6.30 -1.62 7.30
C VAL A 147 6.55 -0.12 7.29
N LEU A 148 5.53 0.68 6.95
CA LEU A 148 5.63 2.14 6.98
C LEU A 148 5.93 2.67 8.39
N LEU A 149 5.26 2.14 9.42
CA LEU A 149 5.49 2.51 10.82
C LEU A 149 6.86 2.06 11.32
N LEU A 150 7.27 0.84 11.01
CA LEU A 150 8.61 0.34 11.35
C LEU A 150 9.70 1.23 10.72
N PHE A 151 9.53 1.57 9.46
CA PHE A 151 10.49 2.41 8.75
C PHE A 151 10.50 3.86 9.26
N ALA A 152 9.35 4.42 9.63
CA ALA A 152 9.27 5.74 10.25
C ALA A 152 10.02 5.77 11.57
N GLY A 153 9.85 4.76 12.43
CA GLY A 153 10.59 4.64 13.68
C GLY A 153 12.10 4.47 13.49
N LEU A 154 12.52 3.72 12.47
CA LEU A 154 13.94 3.59 12.13
C LEU A 154 14.53 4.92 11.63
N ARG A 155 13.80 5.65 10.78
CA ARG A 155 14.24 6.96 10.28
C ARG A 155 14.34 8.02 11.37
N GLU A 156 13.44 8.01 12.33
CA GLU A 156 13.48 8.92 13.46
C GLU A 156 14.74 8.68 14.32
N ARG A 157 15.11 7.43 14.55
CA ARG A 157 16.36 7.06 15.21
C ARG A 157 17.59 7.42 14.40
N LEU A 158 17.56 7.22 13.08
CA LEU A 158 18.67 7.58 12.19
C LEU A 158 18.89 9.08 12.09
N ALA A 159 17.86 9.90 12.26
CA ALA A 159 17.99 11.36 12.29
C ALA A 159 18.82 11.85 13.48
N LEU A 160 18.87 11.07 14.57
CA LEU A 160 19.70 11.35 15.75
C LEU A 160 21.11 10.75 15.66
N ALA A 161 21.36 9.86 14.69
CA ALA A 161 22.64 9.21 14.52
C ALA A 161 23.61 10.06 13.65
N GLN A 162 24.90 9.95 13.93
CA GLN A 162 25.95 10.60 13.14
C GLN A 162 26.15 9.83 11.83
N THR A 163 25.36 10.14 10.81
CA THR A 163 25.53 9.54 9.49
C THR A 163 26.57 10.31 8.67
N PRO A 164 27.44 9.63 7.90
CA PRO A 164 28.35 10.31 6.97
C PRO A 164 27.59 11.19 5.97
N VAL A 165 28.13 12.36 5.67
CA VAL A 165 27.47 13.37 4.81
C VAL A 165 27.02 12.80 3.45
N ALA A 166 27.81 11.86 2.89
CA ALA A 166 27.50 11.21 1.61
C ALA A 166 26.22 10.34 1.65
N PHE A 167 25.84 9.83 2.82
CA PHE A 167 24.65 8.96 3.00
C PHE A 167 23.49 9.72 3.65
N ALA A 168 23.66 10.95 4.05
CA ALA A 168 22.62 11.72 4.71
C ALA A 168 21.39 11.94 3.81
N GLY A 169 20.20 11.80 4.36
CA GLY A 169 18.93 12.05 3.68
C GLY A 169 18.29 10.84 3.00
N ALA A 170 18.07 10.91 1.69
CA ALA A 170 17.42 9.85 0.93
C ALA A 170 18.26 8.55 0.79
N PRO A 171 19.58 8.60 0.56
CA PRO A 171 20.39 7.40 0.36
C PRO A 171 20.33 6.43 1.56
N ILE A 172 20.44 6.93 2.79
CA ILE A 172 20.35 6.09 3.99
C ILE A 172 18.97 5.42 4.11
N GLY A 173 17.92 6.13 3.68
CA GLY A 173 16.58 5.58 3.63
C GLY A 173 16.47 4.35 2.72
N PHE A 174 17.08 4.39 1.54
CA PHE A 174 17.10 3.24 0.63
C PHE A 174 17.91 2.07 1.17
N VAL A 175 19.04 2.33 1.81
CA VAL A 175 19.86 1.29 2.46
C VAL A 175 19.04 0.60 3.56
N VAL A 176 18.36 1.37 4.41
CA VAL A 176 17.52 0.82 5.48
C VAL A 176 16.32 0.03 4.93
N ALA A 177 15.69 0.53 3.87
CA ALA A 177 14.61 -0.19 3.20
C ALA A 177 15.10 -1.54 2.63
N GLY A 178 16.29 -1.57 2.03
CA GLY A 178 16.92 -2.79 1.54
C GLY A 178 17.23 -3.78 2.66
N LEU A 179 17.81 -3.32 3.77
CA LEU A 179 18.09 -4.15 4.94
C LEU A 179 16.80 -4.70 5.56
N LEU A 180 15.75 -3.88 5.63
CA LEU A 180 14.44 -4.30 6.11
C LEU A 180 13.85 -5.40 5.20
N SER A 181 13.98 -5.24 3.87
CA SER A 181 13.54 -6.25 2.90
C SER A 181 14.29 -7.57 3.09
N LEU A 182 15.61 -7.54 3.27
CA LEU A 182 16.41 -8.73 3.55
C LEU A 182 16.00 -9.41 4.87
N ALA A 183 15.71 -8.64 5.91
CA ALA A 183 15.25 -9.19 7.19
C ALA A 183 13.88 -9.89 7.03
N PHE A 184 12.97 -9.32 6.25
CA PHE A 184 11.66 -9.93 5.99
C PHE A 184 11.72 -11.13 5.04
N MET A 185 12.73 -11.23 4.19
CA MET A 185 12.96 -12.44 3.39
C MET A 185 13.25 -13.68 4.25
N GLY A 186 13.72 -13.51 5.50
CA GLY A 186 13.85 -14.60 6.46
C GLY A 186 12.54 -15.28 6.84
N PHE A 187 11.40 -14.61 6.64
CA PHE A 187 10.07 -15.19 6.83
C PHE A 187 9.56 -15.95 5.58
N ALA A 188 10.24 -15.83 4.45
CA ALA A 188 9.92 -16.60 3.25
C ALA A 188 10.20 -18.07 3.49
N GLY A 189 9.17 -18.91 3.50
CA GLY A 189 9.25 -20.32 3.79
C GLY A 189 8.54 -20.78 5.07
N LEU A 190 7.91 -19.83 5.79
CA LEU A 190 7.08 -20.12 6.96
C LEU A 190 5.60 -20.38 6.60
N VAL A 191 5.20 -20.10 5.33
CA VAL A 191 3.84 -20.28 4.80
C VAL A 191 3.89 -21.05 3.50
#